data_8a27485502440a24f6cd33707683771d
#
_entry.id   8a27485502440a24f6cd33707683771d
#
_cell.length_a   1.000
_cell.length_b   1.000
_cell.length_c   1.000
_cell.angle_alpha   90.00
_cell.angle_beta   90.00
_cell.angle_gamma   90.00
#
_symmetry.space_group_name_H-M   'P 1'
#
loop_
_entity.id
_entity.type
_entity.pdbx_description
1 polymer ?
#
loop_
_entity_poly.entity_id
_entity_poly.type
_entity_poly.pdbx_seq_one_letter_code
_entity_poly.pdbx_strand_id
1 'polypeptide(L)'
;MDEMTKTERVMAAVMGEEVDRIPVCFWHHFKPGGSGRRMAEATLEFFEAEFDLDILKIMPDLPYPFPRRSVRTPEDWRLIEPIEIVRSRFFHQRAVAIQALRDAVGYETPIVMTVFSPLCEALHFAESYDLFLEHARTNPSAVHEALATIAENLRAHIQDCIDSGADGVFFALQGCASSVMSAAEYRELGRPYDLLALQGARDSWLNIVHVHGDRDLFFDDVLDYPVQVLSWSDRLAGPSLADARAKTDLCLMGGWHEFGALSNGPDAEIRSEAEDAIRQTGGRKLILANGCSVPDDTDPQWLHAARDLVDELELPAD
;
A
#
# COMPACT_ATOMS: atom_id res chain seq x y z
N MET A 1 20.74 -13.97 -17.91
CA MET A 1 19.45 -14.55 -17.44
C MET A 1 18.44 -14.33 -18.54
N ASP A 2 17.48 -15.24 -18.75
CA ASP A 2 16.39 -14.98 -19.68
C ASP A 2 15.49 -13.89 -19.10
N GLU A 3 14.80 -13.14 -19.96
CA GLU A 3 13.87 -12.09 -19.53
C GLU A 3 12.71 -12.70 -18.76
N MET A 4 12.43 -12.17 -17.56
CA MET A 4 11.33 -12.61 -16.70
C MET A 4 10.04 -11.86 -17.03
N THR A 5 8.88 -12.52 -16.89
CA THR A 5 7.61 -11.81 -16.78
C THR A 5 7.61 -10.93 -15.52
N LYS A 6 6.74 -9.91 -15.46
CA LYS A 6 6.62 -9.05 -14.28
C LYS A 6 6.26 -9.86 -13.02
N THR A 7 5.39 -10.86 -13.15
CA THR A 7 5.03 -11.76 -12.02
C THR A 7 6.24 -12.59 -11.56
N GLU A 8 7.01 -13.19 -12.45
CA GLU A 8 8.22 -13.95 -12.09
C GLU A 8 9.24 -13.05 -11.40
N ARG A 9 9.50 -11.86 -11.93
CA ARG A 9 10.43 -10.87 -11.37
C ARG A 9 10.04 -10.42 -9.97
N VAL A 10 8.77 -10.04 -9.76
CA VAL A 10 8.29 -9.62 -8.44
C VAL A 10 8.32 -10.79 -7.46
N MET A 11 7.93 -11.98 -7.87
CA MET A 11 7.97 -13.18 -7.04
C MET A 11 9.40 -13.54 -6.62
N ALA A 12 10.34 -13.54 -7.57
CA ALA A 12 11.76 -13.78 -7.31
C ALA A 12 12.31 -12.74 -6.31
N ALA A 13 12.01 -11.45 -6.52
CA ALA A 13 12.40 -10.39 -5.58
C ALA A 13 11.84 -10.60 -4.18
N VAL A 14 10.56 -10.95 -4.05
CA VAL A 14 9.91 -11.25 -2.76
C VAL A 14 10.57 -12.44 -2.06
N MET A 15 10.94 -13.48 -2.81
CA MET A 15 11.61 -14.68 -2.26
C MET A 15 13.11 -14.46 -2.02
N GLY A 16 13.72 -13.41 -2.56
CA GLY A 16 15.14 -13.12 -2.47
C GLY A 16 15.98 -13.92 -3.47
N GLU A 17 15.34 -14.41 -4.52
CA GLU A 17 15.98 -15.07 -5.65
C GLU A 17 16.61 -14.06 -6.61
N GLU A 18 17.38 -14.54 -7.58
CA GLU A 18 17.96 -13.68 -8.63
C GLU A 18 16.86 -13.13 -9.53
N VAL A 19 17.03 -11.88 -9.95
CA VAL A 19 16.15 -11.18 -10.88
C VAL A 19 16.93 -10.71 -12.10
N ASP A 20 16.26 -10.64 -13.24
CA ASP A 20 16.85 -10.07 -14.46
C ASP A 20 17.11 -8.55 -14.31
N ARG A 21 16.26 -7.84 -13.57
CA ARG A 21 16.43 -6.47 -13.06
C ARG A 21 15.63 -6.27 -11.78
N ILE A 22 15.89 -5.22 -11.00
CA ILE A 22 15.07 -4.89 -9.83
C ILE A 22 13.66 -4.53 -10.29
N PRO A 23 12.60 -5.14 -9.69
CA PRO A 23 11.23 -4.72 -9.98
C PRO A 23 10.98 -3.28 -9.52
N VAL A 24 10.14 -2.56 -10.26
CA VAL A 24 9.83 -1.16 -10.02
C VAL A 24 8.33 -0.90 -9.95
N CYS A 25 7.92 -0.08 -9.00
CA CYS A 25 6.54 0.38 -8.88
C CYS A 25 6.50 1.74 -8.20
N PHE A 26 5.87 2.72 -8.83
CA PHE A 26 5.57 4.01 -8.22
C PHE A 26 4.13 4.42 -8.53
N TRP A 27 3.57 5.36 -7.78
CA TRP A 27 2.12 5.67 -7.86
C TRP A 27 1.78 7.09 -7.43
N HIS A 28 0.64 7.56 -7.94
CA HIS A 28 -0.09 8.73 -7.45
C HIS A 28 -1.61 8.46 -7.47
N HIS A 29 -2.44 9.41 -7.01
CA HIS A 29 -3.90 9.29 -7.04
C HIS A 29 -4.47 9.74 -8.39
N PHE A 30 -5.30 8.89 -9.04
CA PHE A 30 -5.87 9.19 -10.36
C PHE A 30 -7.20 9.93 -10.30
N LYS A 31 -7.99 9.76 -9.23
CA LYS A 31 -9.34 10.33 -9.06
C LYS A 31 -10.29 10.05 -10.25
N PRO A 32 -10.38 8.82 -10.76
CA PRO A 32 -11.07 8.49 -12.03
C PRO A 32 -12.60 8.56 -11.93
N GLY A 33 -13.15 8.84 -10.73
CA GLY A 33 -14.59 8.82 -10.46
C GLY A 33 -15.16 7.41 -10.35
N GLY A 34 -16.26 7.24 -9.62
CA GLY A 34 -16.86 6.05 -9.03
C GLY A 34 -17.21 4.84 -9.91
N SER A 35 -16.36 4.41 -10.83
CA SER A 35 -16.55 3.26 -11.71
C SER A 35 -15.32 2.38 -11.72
N GLY A 36 -15.53 1.07 -11.47
CA GLY A 36 -14.46 0.07 -11.52
C GLY A 36 -13.77 -0.01 -12.88
N ARG A 37 -14.50 0.16 -13.99
CA ARG A 37 -13.89 0.21 -15.32
C ARG A 37 -12.94 1.41 -15.49
N ARG A 38 -13.33 2.60 -15.03
CA ARG A 38 -12.43 3.77 -15.07
C ARG A 38 -11.22 3.61 -14.17
N MET A 39 -11.38 2.94 -13.03
CA MET A 39 -10.23 2.59 -12.17
C MET A 39 -9.28 1.65 -12.92
N ALA A 40 -9.79 0.62 -13.60
CA ALA A 40 -8.96 -0.27 -14.40
C ALA A 40 -8.28 0.46 -15.57
N GLU A 41 -9.01 1.30 -16.30
CA GLU A 41 -8.47 2.10 -17.41
C GLU A 41 -7.32 2.99 -16.93
N ALA A 42 -7.50 3.76 -15.85
CA ALA A 42 -6.46 4.61 -15.30
C ALA A 42 -5.25 3.81 -14.78
N THR A 43 -5.50 2.64 -14.18
CA THR A 43 -4.44 1.74 -13.73
C THR A 43 -3.63 1.19 -14.92
N LEU A 44 -4.29 0.70 -15.97
CA LEU A 44 -3.60 0.20 -17.18
C LEU A 44 -2.83 1.31 -17.88
N GLU A 45 -3.44 2.48 -18.02
CA GLU A 45 -2.77 3.63 -18.68
C GLU A 45 -1.46 3.98 -17.98
N PHE A 46 -1.48 4.16 -16.66
CA PHE A 46 -0.31 4.56 -15.89
C PHE A 46 0.70 3.42 -15.71
N PHE A 47 0.26 2.29 -15.15
CA PHE A 47 1.20 1.24 -14.72
C PHE A 47 1.69 0.37 -15.89
N GLU A 48 0.90 0.18 -16.93
CA GLU A 48 1.25 -0.70 -18.05
C GLU A 48 1.65 0.07 -19.30
N ALA A 49 0.80 1.00 -19.77
CA ALA A 49 1.00 1.63 -21.06
C ALA A 49 2.01 2.79 -21.03
N GLU A 50 2.03 3.60 -19.95
CA GLU A 50 2.90 4.76 -19.87
C GLU A 50 4.27 4.42 -19.29
N PHE A 51 4.31 3.70 -18.15
CA PHE A 51 5.56 3.49 -17.42
C PHE A 51 6.04 2.03 -17.38
N ASP A 52 5.30 1.07 -17.89
CA ASP A 52 5.67 -0.36 -17.90
C ASP A 52 6.17 -0.86 -16.53
N LEU A 53 5.40 -0.62 -15.47
CA LEU A 53 5.75 -0.97 -14.09
C LEU A 53 5.46 -2.44 -13.79
N ASP A 54 6.17 -2.99 -12.81
CA ASP A 54 6.10 -4.43 -12.50
C ASP A 54 4.89 -4.85 -11.65
N ILE A 55 4.15 -3.91 -11.07
CA ILE A 55 2.97 -4.18 -10.24
C ILE A 55 1.82 -3.23 -10.63
N LEU A 56 0.66 -3.77 -10.95
CA LEU A 56 -0.56 -2.99 -11.10
C LEU A 56 -1.18 -2.72 -9.72
N LYS A 57 -0.96 -1.53 -9.21
CA LYS A 57 -1.51 -1.08 -7.93
C LYS A 57 -2.79 -0.28 -8.14
N ILE A 58 -3.94 -0.87 -7.81
CA ILE A 58 -5.23 -0.17 -7.89
C ILE A 58 -5.32 0.83 -6.75
N MET A 59 -5.53 2.12 -7.09
CA MET A 59 -5.62 3.19 -6.09
C MET A 59 -6.97 3.17 -5.35
N PRO A 60 -7.01 3.60 -4.06
CA PRO A 60 -8.19 3.53 -3.21
C PRO A 60 -9.14 4.72 -3.45
N ASP A 61 -9.38 5.08 -4.72
CA ASP A 61 -10.12 6.29 -5.09
C ASP A 61 -11.66 6.19 -4.93
N LEU A 62 -12.15 5.06 -4.43
CA LEU A 62 -13.52 4.87 -3.98
C LEU A 62 -13.57 4.80 -2.46
N PRO A 63 -14.38 5.63 -1.79
CA PRO A 63 -14.45 5.65 -0.34
C PRO A 63 -15.01 4.35 0.23
N TYR A 64 -14.72 4.08 1.49
CA TYR A 64 -15.43 3.07 2.26
C TYR A 64 -16.92 3.45 2.33
N PRO A 65 -17.86 2.49 2.17
CA PRO A 65 -19.29 2.75 2.19
C PRO A 65 -19.80 3.03 3.62
N PHE A 66 -19.58 4.22 4.11
CA PHE A 66 -20.01 4.68 5.43
C PHE A 66 -21.28 5.53 5.35
N PRO A 67 -22.11 5.60 6.41
CA PRO A 67 -23.26 6.51 6.47
C PRO A 67 -22.90 7.98 6.20
N ARG A 68 -23.79 8.72 5.58
CA ARG A 68 -23.57 10.06 4.98
C ARG A 68 -23.08 11.17 5.90
N ARG A 69 -22.82 10.92 7.18
CA ARG A 69 -22.35 11.92 8.16
C ARG A 69 -21.11 11.43 8.89
N SER A 70 -20.20 12.34 9.17
CA SER A 70 -19.05 12.08 10.04
C SER A 70 -19.47 11.71 11.45
N VAL A 71 -18.63 10.94 12.13
CA VAL A 71 -18.76 10.65 13.55
C VAL A 71 -18.43 11.91 14.35
N ARG A 72 -19.38 12.37 15.18
CA ARG A 72 -19.27 13.57 16.01
C ARG A 72 -19.42 13.28 17.49
N THR A 73 -20.15 12.24 17.82
CA THR A 73 -20.38 11.80 19.19
C THR A 73 -19.94 10.34 19.35
N PRO A 74 -19.61 9.90 20.58
CA PRO A 74 -19.27 8.49 20.81
C PRO A 74 -20.36 7.51 20.38
N GLU A 75 -21.62 7.90 20.42
CA GLU A 75 -22.78 7.09 20.01
C GLU A 75 -22.82 6.89 18.49
N ASP A 76 -22.28 7.82 17.70
CA ASP A 76 -22.27 7.73 16.24
C ASP A 76 -21.44 6.52 15.76
N TRP A 77 -20.47 6.02 16.53
CA TRP A 77 -19.70 4.82 16.22
C TRP A 77 -20.59 3.58 16.04
N ARG A 78 -21.74 3.51 16.72
CA ARG A 78 -22.71 2.43 16.58
C ARG A 78 -23.52 2.45 15.29
N LEU A 79 -23.33 3.49 14.44
CA LEU A 79 -23.90 3.54 13.09
C LEU A 79 -23.09 2.76 12.07
N ILE A 80 -21.91 2.29 12.47
CA ILE A 80 -21.09 1.40 11.64
C ILE A 80 -21.67 0.00 11.73
N GLU A 81 -22.15 -0.50 10.61
CA GLU A 81 -22.84 -1.78 10.51
C GLU A 81 -22.07 -2.79 9.64
N PRO A 82 -22.32 -4.10 9.81
CA PRO A 82 -21.85 -5.11 8.88
C PRO A 82 -22.33 -4.83 7.44
N ILE A 83 -21.42 -4.96 6.48
CA ILE A 83 -21.69 -4.72 5.06
C ILE A 83 -21.75 -6.04 4.32
N GLU A 84 -22.85 -6.28 3.61
CA GLU A 84 -22.93 -7.37 2.64
C GLU A 84 -22.14 -6.98 1.38
N ILE A 85 -20.92 -7.49 1.24
CA ILE A 85 -19.93 -7.09 0.22
C ILE A 85 -20.50 -7.13 -1.19
N VAL A 86 -21.17 -8.22 -1.56
CA VAL A 86 -21.77 -8.42 -2.90
C VAL A 86 -22.88 -7.40 -3.23
N ARG A 87 -23.48 -6.77 -2.23
CA ARG A 87 -24.51 -5.73 -2.40
C ARG A 87 -23.96 -4.32 -2.29
N SER A 88 -22.73 -4.17 -1.81
CA SER A 88 -22.08 -2.87 -1.71
C SER A 88 -21.63 -2.39 -3.09
N ARG A 89 -22.25 -1.32 -3.58
CA ARG A 89 -21.87 -0.71 -4.86
C ARG A 89 -20.37 -0.35 -4.91
N PHE A 90 -19.81 0.12 -3.81
CA PHE A 90 -18.40 0.55 -3.77
C PHE A 90 -17.45 -0.65 -3.84
N PHE A 91 -17.68 -1.68 -3.04
CA PHE A 91 -16.85 -2.88 -3.05
C PHE A 91 -17.00 -3.65 -4.37
N HIS A 92 -18.22 -3.77 -4.89
CA HIS A 92 -18.45 -4.36 -6.21
C HIS A 92 -17.66 -3.64 -7.32
N GLN A 93 -17.55 -2.31 -7.32
CA GLN A 93 -16.76 -1.59 -8.32
C GLN A 93 -15.25 -1.90 -8.23
N ARG A 94 -14.73 -2.22 -7.05
CA ARG A 94 -13.34 -2.67 -6.88
C ARG A 94 -13.14 -4.06 -7.49
N ALA A 95 -14.05 -4.99 -7.26
CA ALA A 95 -14.04 -6.30 -7.92
C ALA A 95 -14.10 -6.19 -9.46
N VAL A 96 -14.96 -5.30 -9.99
CA VAL A 96 -15.03 -5.00 -11.43
C VAL A 96 -13.71 -4.48 -11.97
N ALA A 97 -13.00 -3.63 -11.22
CA ALA A 97 -11.69 -3.13 -11.64
C ALA A 97 -10.65 -4.26 -11.71
N ILE A 98 -10.58 -5.10 -10.68
CA ILE A 98 -9.64 -6.24 -10.62
C ILE A 98 -9.90 -7.21 -11.78
N GLN A 99 -11.15 -7.60 -12.03
CA GLN A 99 -11.52 -8.50 -13.13
C GLN A 99 -11.14 -7.90 -14.48
N ALA A 100 -11.42 -6.61 -14.71
CA ALA A 100 -11.07 -5.95 -15.96
C ALA A 100 -9.54 -5.87 -16.18
N LEU A 101 -8.76 -5.67 -15.14
CA LEU A 101 -7.29 -5.72 -15.21
C LEU A 101 -6.81 -7.15 -15.49
N ARG A 102 -7.34 -8.15 -14.79
CA ARG A 102 -6.96 -9.55 -15.00
C ARG A 102 -7.27 -10.03 -16.42
N ASP A 103 -8.42 -9.60 -16.99
CA ASP A 103 -8.76 -9.87 -18.37
C ASP A 103 -7.78 -9.22 -19.37
N ALA A 104 -7.20 -8.06 -19.01
CA ALA A 104 -6.28 -7.33 -19.87
C ALA A 104 -4.85 -7.89 -19.82
N VAL A 105 -4.31 -8.20 -18.63
CA VAL A 105 -2.89 -8.56 -18.46
C VAL A 105 -2.65 -10.05 -18.17
N GLY A 106 -3.69 -10.86 -18.03
CA GLY A 106 -3.56 -12.27 -17.66
C GLY A 106 -2.88 -12.42 -16.29
N TYR A 107 -1.96 -13.37 -16.16
CA TYR A 107 -1.18 -13.63 -14.93
C TYR A 107 0.30 -13.23 -15.06
N GLU A 108 0.65 -12.52 -16.12
CA GLU A 108 2.04 -12.09 -16.37
C GLU A 108 2.42 -10.82 -15.59
N THR A 109 1.41 -10.05 -15.15
CA THR A 109 1.59 -8.87 -14.30
C THR A 109 0.79 -9.01 -13.02
N PRO A 110 1.40 -8.85 -11.83
CA PRO A 110 0.69 -8.95 -10.55
C PRO A 110 -0.20 -7.74 -10.31
N ILE A 111 -1.35 -7.98 -9.66
CA ILE A 111 -2.36 -6.98 -9.33
C ILE A 111 -2.54 -6.92 -7.82
N VAL A 112 -2.40 -5.73 -7.22
CA VAL A 112 -2.71 -5.50 -5.80
C VAL A 112 -3.80 -4.43 -5.64
N MET A 113 -4.77 -4.69 -4.76
CA MET A 113 -5.79 -3.70 -4.40
C MET A 113 -5.34 -2.91 -3.18
N THR A 114 -5.36 -1.58 -3.28
CA THR A 114 -5.11 -0.74 -2.11
C THR A 114 -6.32 -0.75 -1.17
N VAL A 115 -6.07 -1.12 0.08
CA VAL A 115 -7.06 -1.16 1.16
C VAL A 115 -6.53 -0.37 2.34
N PHE A 116 -7.29 0.60 2.82
CA PHE A 116 -6.96 1.28 4.06
C PHE A 116 -7.27 0.40 5.27
N SER A 117 -6.45 0.50 6.31
CA SER A 117 -6.63 -0.24 7.55
C SER A 117 -7.91 0.17 8.30
N PRO A 118 -8.45 -0.67 9.20
CA PRO A 118 -9.62 -0.32 9.99
C PRO A 118 -9.45 0.98 10.78
N LEU A 119 -8.27 1.20 11.36
CA LEU A 119 -7.96 2.44 12.06
C LEU A 119 -7.92 3.63 11.09
N CYS A 120 -7.33 3.48 9.92
CA CYS A 120 -7.31 4.52 8.89
C CYS A 120 -8.73 4.94 8.50
N GLU A 121 -9.64 3.99 8.23
CA GLU A 121 -11.03 4.28 7.92
C GLU A 121 -11.75 4.98 9.09
N ALA A 122 -11.52 4.52 10.33
CA ALA A 122 -12.10 5.16 11.51
C ALA A 122 -11.61 6.61 11.69
N LEU A 123 -10.32 6.86 11.46
CA LEU A 123 -9.75 8.22 11.50
C LEU A 123 -10.37 9.13 10.44
N HIS A 124 -10.70 8.59 9.25
CA HIS A 124 -11.40 9.34 8.20
C HIS A 124 -12.87 9.64 8.53
N PHE A 125 -13.52 8.84 9.37
CA PHE A 125 -14.91 9.05 9.78
C PHE A 125 -15.03 10.13 10.84
N ALA A 126 -14.04 10.28 11.71
CA ALA A 126 -14.02 11.33 12.71
C ALA A 126 -13.71 12.70 12.08
N GLU A 127 -14.23 13.79 12.68
CA GLU A 127 -13.92 15.16 12.20
C GLU A 127 -12.43 15.53 12.41
N SER A 128 -11.75 14.87 13.36
CA SER A 128 -10.32 15.01 13.59
C SER A 128 -9.75 13.78 14.32
N TYR A 129 -8.44 13.61 14.27
CA TYR A 129 -7.73 12.57 15.02
C TYR A 129 -7.89 12.76 16.54
N ASP A 130 -7.85 13.99 17.01
CA ASP A 130 -8.05 14.32 18.43
C ASP A 130 -9.44 13.87 18.91
N LEU A 131 -10.48 14.10 18.11
CA LEU A 131 -11.85 13.67 18.42
C LEU A 131 -11.95 12.13 18.46
N PHE A 132 -11.32 11.43 17.53
CA PHE A 132 -11.26 9.96 17.56
C PHE A 132 -10.63 9.48 18.87
N LEU A 133 -9.47 10.03 19.24
CA LEU A 133 -8.75 9.65 20.47
C LEU A 133 -9.54 10.03 21.73
N GLU A 134 -10.24 11.17 21.74
CA GLU A 134 -11.15 11.54 22.82
C GLU A 134 -12.26 10.49 22.98
N HIS A 135 -12.90 10.09 21.87
CA HIS A 135 -13.93 9.05 21.89
C HIS A 135 -13.37 7.69 22.36
N ALA A 136 -12.19 7.31 21.91
CA ALA A 136 -11.53 6.07 22.33
C ALA A 136 -11.25 6.04 23.86
N ARG A 137 -10.93 7.19 24.45
CA ARG A 137 -10.68 7.31 25.89
C ARG A 137 -11.95 7.41 26.71
N THR A 138 -13.00 8.08 26.21
CA THR A 138 -14.24 8.34 26.96
C THR A 138 -15.30 7.26 26.78
N ASN A 139 -15.34 6.61 25.63
CA ASN A 139 -16.27 5.52 25.32
C ASN A 139 -15.58 4.41 24.53
N PRO A 140 -14.57 3.72 25.11
CA PRO A 140 -13.76 2.72 24.39
C PRO A 140 -14.61 1.60 23.78
N SER A 141 -15.66 1.14 24.47
CA SER A 141 -16.53 0.07 23.97
C SER A 141 -17.11 0.39 22.58
N ALA A 142 -17.64 1.60 22.39
CA ALA A 142 -18.25 1.99 21.12
C ALA A 142 -17.21 2.06 19.98
N VAL A 143 -15.99 2.56 20.28
CA VAL A 143 -14.89 2.63 19.31
C VAL A 143 -14.39 1.24 18.96
N HIS A 144 -14.19 0.37 19.93
CA HIS A 144 -13.74 -1.02 19.69
C HIS A 144 -14.78 -1.84 18.92
N GLU A 145 -16.07 -1.69 19.21
CA GLU A 145 -17.16 -2.32 18.46
C GLU A 145 -17.16 -1.86 16.99
N ALA A 146 -16.95 -0.57 16.76
CA ALA A 146 -16.85 0.00 15.41
C ALA A 146 -15.62 -0.51 14.65
N LEU A 147 -14.44 -0.48 15.28
CA LEU A 147 -13.20 -0.99 14.69
C LEU A 147 -13.31 -2.47 14.34
N ALA A 148 -13.91 -3.29 15.20
CA ALA A 148 -14.15 -4.71 14.94
C ALA A 148 -15.07 -4.90 13.72
N THR A 149 -16.15 -4.11 13.63
CA THR A 149 -17.08 -4.16 12.49
C THR A 149 -16.40 -3.73 11.20
N ILE A 150 -15.62 -2.65 11.22
CA ILE A 150 -14.84 -2.21 10.05
C ILE A 150 -13.86 -3.30 9.63
N ALA A 151 -13.13 -3.90 10.58
CA ALA A 151 -12.16 -4.94 10.31
C ALA A 151 -12.78 -6.18 9.66
N GLU A 152 -13.94 -6.64 10.13
CA GLU A 152 -14.69 -7.74 9.52
C GLU A 152 -15.20 -7.38 8.11
N ASN A 153 -15.70 -6.17 7.91
CA ASN A 153 -16.11 -5.68 6.59
C ASN A 153 -14.91 -5.66 5.61
N LEU A 154 -13.75 -5.16 6.07
CA LEU A 154 -12.53 -5.13 5.27
C LEU A 154 -11.96 -6.52 5.02
N ARG A 155 -12.01 -7.42 6.01
CA ARG A 155 -11.62 -8.82 5.82
C ARG A 155 -12.42 -9.48 4.70
N ALA A 156 -13.74 -9.32 4.74
CA ALA A 156 -14.63 -9.86 3.70
C ALA A 156 -14.40 -9.18 2.33
N HIS A 157 -14.14 -7.87 2.32
CA HIS A 157 -13.80 -7.14 1.10
C HIS A 157 -12.45 -7.58 0.51
N ILE A 158 -11.44 -7.75 1.35
CA ILE A 158 -10.11 -8.24 0.92
C ILE A 158 -10.26 -9.63 0.28
N GLN A 159 -11.00 -10.54 0.91
CA GLN A 159 -11.26 -11.85 0.33
C GLN A 159 -11.96 -11.74 -1.04
N ASP A 160 -12.97 -10.87 -1.18
CA ASP A 160 -13.64 -10.60 -2.45
C ASP A 160 -12.68 -10.07 -3.53
N CYS A 161 -11.70 -9.24 -3.17
CA CYS A 161 -10.64 -8.79 -4.07
C CYS A 161 -9.77 -9.96 -4.56
N ILE A 162 -9.36 -10.85 -3.67
CA ILE A 162 -8.56 -12.03 -4.01
C ILE A 162 -9.38 -12.99 -4.90
N ASP A 163 -10.63 -13.27 -4.55
CA ASP A 163 -11.53 -14.10 -5.33
C ASP A 163 -11.83 -13.50 -6.72
N SER A 164 -11.72 -12.17 -6.85
CA SER A 164 -11.87 -11.46 -8.13
C SER A 164 -10.59 -11.44 -8.98
N GLY A 165 -9.46 -11.97 -8.47
CA GLY A 165 -8.23 -12.15 -9.23
C GLY A 165 -7.06 -11.26 -8.83
N ALA A 166 -7.11 -10.55 -7.69
CA ALA A 166 -5.93 -9.86 -7.15
C ALA A 166 -4.93 -10.87 -6.57
N ASP A 167 -3.64 -10.58 -6.72
CA ASP A 167 -2.53 -11.39 -6.17
C ASP A 167 -2.24 -11.07 -4.71
N GLY A 168 -2.80 -9.98 -4.21
CA GLY A 168 -2.68 -9.52 -2.84
C GLY A 168 -3.27 -8.14 -2.63
N VAL A 169 -2.92 -7.54 -1.50
CA VAL A 169 -3.36 -6.19 -1.14
C VAL A 169 -2.17 -5.28 -0.82
N PHE A 170 -2.33 -4.01 -1.15
CA PHE A 170 -1.50 -2.91 -0.63
C PHE A 170 -2.25 -2.32 0.57
N PHE A 171 -1.92 -2.79 1.78
CA PHE A 171 -2.62 -2.47 3.01
C PHE A 171 -2.00 -1.23 3.66
N ALA A 172 -2.69 -0.09 3.60
CA ALA A 172 -2.16 1.19 4.01
C ALA A 172 -2.57 1.53 5.46
N LEU A 173 -1.57 1.76 6.32
CA LEU A 173 -1.72 2.09 7.73
C LEU A 173 -1.58 3.60 7.95
N GLN A 174 -2.65 4.27 8.36
CA GLN A 174 -2.55 5.59 8.99
C GLN A 174 -2.67 5.44 10.51
N GLY A 175 -2.04 6.34 11.25
CA GLY A 175 -2.05 6.27 12.71
C GLY A 175 -0.89 5.45 13.31
N CYS A 176 -0.12 4.74 12.50
CA CYS A 176 1.07 3.99 12.91
C CYS A 176 2.30 4.91 13.08
N ALA A 177 2.12 6.11 13.65
CA ALA A 177 3.16 7.12 13.85
C ALA A 177 2.86 7.99 15.07
N SER A 178 3.90 8.51 15.73
CA SER A 178 3.78 9.34 16.93
C SER A 178 3.11 10.70 16.68
N SER A 179 3.06 11.13 15.41
CA SER A 179 2.34 12.33 14.99
C SER A 179 0.80 12.21 15.10
N VAL A 180 0.27 10.98 15.20
CA VAL A 180 -1.17 10.70 15.29
C VAL A 180 -1.57 10.23 16.68
N MET A 181 -0.85 9.26 17.25
CA MET A 181 -1.15 8.67 18.55
C MET A 181 0.10 8.07 19.20
N SER A 182 0.01 7.63 20.44
CA SER A 182 1.09 6.88 21.07
C SER A 182 1.18 5.44 20.53
N ALA A 183 2.36 4.81 20.64
CA ALA A 183 2.53 3.41 20.25
C ALA A 183 1.62 2.46 21.05
N ALA A 184 1.31 2.79 22.31
CA ALA A 184 0.39 2.01 23.13
C ALA A 184 -1.04 2.09 22.57
N GLU A 185 -1.51 3.28 22.18
CA GLU A 185 -2.81 3.46 21.54
C GLU A 185 -2.87 2.75 20.18
N TYR A 186 -1.82 2.80 19.36
CA TYR A 186 -1.79 2.04 18.10
C TYR A 186 -1.88 0.53 18.34
N ARG A 187 -1.14 -0.02 19.31
CA ARG A 187 -1.22 -1.45 19.68
C ARG A 187 -2.59 -1.87 20.18
N GLU A 188 -3.36 -0.96 20.73
CA GLU A 188 -4.73 -1.20 21.22
C GLU A 188 -5.79 -0.98 20.12
N LEU A 189 -5.70 0.15 19.39
CA LEU A 189 -6.75 0.62 18.49
C LEU A 189 -6.51 0.28 17.00
N GLY A 190 -5.26 -0.02 16.61
CA GLY A 190 -4.89 -0.32 15.22
C GLY A 190 -4.60 -1.80 15.03
N ARG A 191 -3.47 -2.25 15.59
CA ARG A 191 -2.87 -3.56 15.31
C ARG A 191 -3.82 -4.77 15.38
N PRO A 192 -4.71 -4.96 16.39
CA PRO A 192 -5.59 -6.13 16.45
C PRO A 192 -6.57 -6.19 15.29
N TYR A 193 -7.04 -5.04 14.84
CA TYR A 193 -8.00 -4.91 13.76
C TYR A 193 -7.34 -5.03 12.38
N ASP A 194 -6.09 -4.55 12.24
CA ASP A 194 -5.27 -4.75 11.05
C ASP A 194 -5.05 -6.23 10.80
N LEU A 195 -4.63 -6.97 11.84
CA LEU A 195 -4.42 -8.42 11.76
C LEU A 195 -5.71 -9.19 11.44
N LEU A 196 -6.86 -8.73 11.93
CA LEU A 196 -8.16 -9.31 11.60
C LEU A 196 -8.52 -9.06 10.12
N ALA A 197 -8.36 -7.85 9.63
CA ALA A 197 -8.64 -7.51 8.23
C ALA A 197 -7.74 -8.27 7.26
N LEU A 198 -6.44 -8.39 7.56
CA LEU A 198 -5.46 -9.11 6.73
C LEU A 198 -5.73 -10.63 6.62
N GLN A 199 -6.54 -11.22 7.49
CA GLN A 199 -6.96 -12.61 7.33
C GLN A 199 -7.68 -12.86 6.00
N GLY A 200 -8.27 -11.84 5.38
CA GLY A 200 -8.90 -11.93 4.07
C GLY A 200 -7.93 -12.22 2.92
N ALA A 201 -6.62 -11.93 3.10
CA ALA A 201 -5.58 -12.17 2.11
C ALA A 201 -4.49 -13.15 2.60
N ARG A 202 -4.76 -13.96 3.62
CA ARG A 202 -3.76 -14.80 4.28
C ARG A 202 -3.05 -15.79 3.35
N ASP A 203 -3.74 -16.23 2.29
CA ASP A 203 -3.24 -17.23 1.35
C ASP A 203 -2.67 -16.56 0.06
N SER A 204 -2.62 -15.23 0.00
CA SER A 204 -2.07 -14.46 -1.12
C SER A 204 -0.55 -14.35 -1.02
N TRP A 205 0.09 -14.27 -2.18
CA TRP A 205 1.56 -14.26 -2.27
C TRP A 205 2.17 -12.85 -2.32
N LEU A 206 1.36 -11.79 -2.53
CA LEU A 206 1.84 -10.42 -2.67
C LEU A 206 1.05 -9.45 -1.78
N ASN A 207 1.10 -9.65 -0.46
CA ASN A 207 0.57 -8.68 0.48
C ASN A 207 1.65 -7.67 0.86
N ILE A 208 1.35 -6.39 0.71
CA ILE A 208 2.23 -5.27 1.01
C ILE A 208 1.61 -4.48 2.16
N VAL A 209 2.33 -4.27 3.25
CA VAL A 209 1.96 -3.27 4.26
C VAL A 209 2.70 -1.98 3.97
N HIS A 210 1.95 -0.88 3.88
CA HIS A 210 2.49 0.47 3.75
C HIS A 210 2.26 1.26 5.04
N VAL A 211 3.35 1.59 5.74
CA VAL A 211 3.31 2.42 6.94
C VAL A 211 3.36 3.88 6.53
N HIS A 212 2.20 4.55 6.57
CA HIS A 212 2.07 5.94 6.16
C HIS A 212 2.48 6.90 7.28
N GLY A 213 3.31 7.87 6.93
CA GLY A 213 3.75 8.95 7.79
C GLY A 213 5.08 9.55 7.33
N ASP A 214 5.39 10.74 7.82
CA ASP A 214 6.58 11.53 7.46
C ASP A 214 7.69 11.48 8.52
N ARG A 215 7.43 10.86 9.69
CA ARG A 215 8.38 10.73 10.81
C ARG A 215 7.85 9.81 11.91
N ASP A 216 8.77 9.33 12.74
CA ASP A 216 8.48 8.61 14.00
C ASP A 216 7.47 7.48 13.84
N LEU A 217 7.64 6.66 12.80
CA LEU A 217 6.80 5.50 12.50
C LEU A 217 7.00 4.41 13.57
N PHE A 218 5.91 3.72 13.92
CA PHE A 218 6.00 2.53 14.79
C PHE A 218 6.37 1.29 13.95
N PHE A 219 7.49 1.40 13.21
CA PHE A 219 7.94 0.40 12.25
C PHE A 219 8.09 -0.99 12.86
N ASP A 220 8.58 -1.07 14.09
CA ASP A 220 8.79 -2.36 14.78
C ASP A 220 7.47 -3.07 15.12
N ASP A 221 6.35 -2.35 15.19
CA ASP A 221 5.03 -2.92 15.50
C ASP A 221 4.38 -3.64 14.31
N VAL A 222 4.98 -3.56 13.11
CA VAL A 222 4.46 -4.19 11.88
C VAL A 222 5.36 -5.29 11.32
N LEU A 223 6.52 -5.54 11.91
CA LEU A 223 7.51 -6.51 11.41
C LEU A 223 7.01 -7.97 11.38
N ASP A 224 6.04 -8.31 12.21
CA ASP A 224 5.44 -9.64 12.33
C ASP A 224 4.03 -9.72 11.68
N TYR A 225 3.66 -8.72 10.88
CA TYR A 225 2.42 -8.80 10.11
C TYR A 225 2.52 -9.92 9.06
N PRO A 226 1.40 -10.61 8.75
CA PRO A 226 1.38 -11.72 7.80
C PRO A 226 1.41 -11.23 6.34
N VAL A 227 2.50 -10.56 5.98
CA VAL A 227 2.72 -9.95 4.66
C VAL A 227 4.08 -10.33 4.10
N GLN A 228 4.29 -10.12 2.81
CA GLN A 228 5.53 -10.43 2.12
C GLN A 228 6.41 -9.21 1.92
N VAL A 229 5.81 -8.01 1.91
CA VAL A 229 6.50 -6.76 1.55
C VAL A 229 6.17 -5.66 2.55
N LEU A 230 7.19 -4.87 2.93
CA LEU A 230 7.06 -3.65 3.72
C LEU A 230 7.38 -2.42 2.87
N SER A 231 6.51 -1.42 2.92
CA SER A 231 6.64 -0.12 2.24
C SER A 231 6.46 1.02 3.22
N TRP A 232 7.25 2.07 3.10
CA TRP A 232 7.17 3.31 3.87
C TRP A 232 8.02 4.38 3.20
N SER A 233 7.94 5.63 3.66
CA SER A 233 8.81 6.72 3.21
C SER A 233 10.21 6.58 3.84
N ASP A 234 11.02 5.65 3.34
CA ASP A 234 12.34 5.31 3.89
C ASP A 234 13.31 6.52 3.87
N ARG A 235 13.20 7.35 2.83
CA ARG A 235 14.02 8.57 2.67
C ARG A 235 13.56 9.73 3.56
N LEU A 236 12.26 9.79 3.88
CA LEU A 236 11.68 10.92 4.64
C LEU A 236 11.51 10.57 6.12
N ALA A 237 10.88 9.44 6.41
CA ALA A 237 10.49 9.07 7.77
C ALA A 237 11.51 8.14 8.46
N GLY A 238 12.25 7.35 7.70
CA GLY A 238 13.02 6.23 8.23
C GLY A 238 12.14 5.08 8.78
N PRO A 239 12.75 3.98 9.22
CA PRO A 239 14.20 3.69 9.16
C PRO A 239 14.74 3.65 7.71
N SER A 240 16.06 3.72 7.54
CA SER A 240 16.68 3.46 6.24
C SER A 240 16.43 2.01 5.78
N LEU A 241 16.60 1.73 4.49
CA LEU A 241 16.49 0.35 3.98
C LEU A 241 17.50 -0.59 4.68
N ALA A 242 18.72 -0.11 4.97
CA ALA A 242 19.73 -0.88 5.68
C ALA A 242 19.29 -1.20 7.13
N ASP A 243 18.76 -0.21 7.86
CA ASP A 243 18.27 -0.42 9.23
C ASP A 243 17.05 -1.34 9.26
N ALA A 244 16.16 -1.24 8.27
CA ALA A 244 15.02 -2.13 8.12
C ALA A 244 15.47 -3.56 7.79
N ARG A 245 16.43 -3.74 6.86
CA ARG A 245 17.00 -5.03 6.50
C ARG A 245 17.64 -5.74 7.70
N ALA A 246 18.24 -5.00 8.62
CA ALA A 246 18.78 -5.55 9.86
C ALA A 246 17.72 -6.11 10.82
N LYS A 247 16.44 -5.73 10.64
CA LYS A 247 15.33 -6.10 11.51
C LYS A 247 14.41 -7.17 10.92
N THR A 248 14.36 -7.31 9.59
CA THR A 248 13.41 -8.21 8.91
C THR A 248 13.99 -8.84 7.67
N ASP A 249 13.50 -10.05 7.35
CA ASP A 249 13.77 -10.75 6.11
C ASP A 249 12.65 -10.56 5.05
N LEU A 250 11.64 -9.73 5.32
CA LEU A 250 10.62 -9.38 4.34
C LEU A 250 11.21 -8.58 3.18
N CYS A 251 10.56 -8.61 2.01
CA CYS A 251 10.93 -7.76 0.89
C CYS A 251 10.65 -6.29 1.24
N LEU A 252 11.55 -5.39 0.89
CA LEU A 252 11.44 -3.95 1.16
C LEU A 252 11.05 -3.23 -0.14
N MET A 253 10.07 -2.33 -0.03
CA MET A 253 9.56 -1.54 -1.16
C MET A 253 9.75 -0.06 -0.84
N GLY A 254 10.70 0.59 -1.51
CA GLY A 254 11.10 1.97 -1.30
C GLY A 254 12.36 2.31 -2.12
N GLY A 255 13.09 3.33 -1.70
CA GLY A 255 14.37 3.71 -2.29
C GLY A 255 14.37 5.09 -2.91
N TRP A 256 13.25 5.62 -3.39
CA TRP A 256 13.13 6.98 -3.92
C TRP A 256 12.33 7.91 -3.01
N HIS A 257 12.84 9.13 -2.88
CA HIS A 257 12.14 10.19 -2.16
C HIS A 257 11.00 10.76 -3.02
N GLU A 258 9.76 10.53 -2.60
CA GLU A 258 8.53 10.92 -3.31
C GLU A 258 8.37 12.43 -3.54
N PHE A 259 8.89 13.27 -2.64
CA PHE A 259 8.89 14.73 -2.75
C PHE A 259 10.28 15.30 -3.13
N GLY A 260 11.26 14.43 -3.33
CA GLY A 260 12.64 14.73 -3.69
C GLY A 260 12.95 14.39 -5.14
N ALA A 261 13.92 13.48 -5.34
CA ALA A 261 14.45 13.13 -6.66
C ALA A 261 13.36 12.64 -7.62
N LEU A 262 12.46 11.78 -7.17
CA LEU A 262 11.42 11.22 -8.04
C LEU A 262 10.39 12.24 -8.55
N SER A 263 10.22 13.37 -7.86
CA SER A 263 9.27 14.42 -8.26
C SER A 263 9.92 15.64 -8.90
N ASN A 264 11.20 15.87 -8.65
CA ASN A 264 11.87 17.11 -9.04
C ASN A 264 13.15 16.87 -9.84
N GLY A 265 13.60 15.62 -9.99
CA GLY A 265 14.88 15.31 -10.60
C GLY A 265 16.06 15.86 -9.79
N PRO A 266 17.21 16.05 -10.40
CA PRO A 266 17.56 15.60 -11.76
C PRO A 266 17.82 14.08 -11.84
N ASP A 267 17.98 13.55 -13.04
CA ASP A 267 18.26 12.12 -13.31
C ASP A 267 19.41 11.57 -12.46
N ALA A 268 20.45 12.37 -12.24
CA ALA A 268 21.60 11.98 -11.43
C ALA A 268 21.22 11.69 -9.96
N GLU A 269 20.26 12.40 -9.40
CA GLU A 269 19.76 12.15 -8.04
C GLU A 269 18.85 10.92 -8.02
N ILE A 270 17.97 10.75 -9.03
CA ILE A 270 17.15 9.55 -9.20
C ILE A 270 18.03 8.31 -9.25
N ARG A 271 19.12 8.34 -10.06
CA ARG A 271 20.12 7.28 -10.13
C ARG A 271 20.82 7.04 -8.79
N SER A 272 21.28 8.11 -8.15
CA SER A 272 22.00 8.01 -6.88
C SER A 272 21.15 7.37 -5.77
N GLU A 273 19.84 7.68 -5.69
CA GLU A 273 18.94 7.09 -4.73
C GLU A 273 18.67 5.61 -5.01
N ALA A 274 18.51 5.22 -6.29
CA ALA A 274 18.33 3.82 -6.70
C ALA A 274 19.58 2.97 -6.39
N GLU A 275 20.77 3.45 -6.78
CA GLU A 275 22.05 2.77 -6.49
C GLU A 275 22.30 2.65 -4.98
N ASP A 276 21.89 3.66 -4.21
CA ASP A 276 21.98 3.63 -2.76
C ASP A 276 21.02 2.59 -2.17
N ALA A 277 19.78 2.48 -2.66
CA ALA A 277 18.85 1.44 -2.24
C ALA A 277 19.38 0.02 -2.52
N ILE A 278 19.98 -0.19 -3.69
CA ILE A 278 20.66 -1.44 -4.04
C ILE A 278 21.81 -1.73 -3.07
N ARG A 279 22.67 -0.76 -2.76
CA ARG A 279 23.75 -0.93 -1.78
C ARG A 279 23.24 -1.30 -0.39
N GLN A 280 22.17 -0.65 0.07
CA GLN A 280 21.59 -0.88 1.38
C GLN A 280 20.97 -2.27 1.54
N THR A 281 20.48 -2.86 0.47
CA THR A 281 19.79 -4.17 0.45
C THR A 281 20.62 -5.30 -0.14
N GLY A 282 21.77 -5.00 -0.73
CA GLY A 282 22.54 -5.94 -1.53
C GLY A 282 21.83 -6.33 -2.84
N GLY A 283 20.86 -5.53 -3.30
CA GLY A 283 20.07 -5.82 -4.51
C GLY A 283 19.11 -7.01 -4.34
N ARG A 284 18.89 -7.47 -3.13
CA ARG A 284 18.02 -8.63 -2.82
C ARG A 284 16.82 -8.21 -2.00
N LYS A 285 15.67 -8.86 -2.24
CA LYS A 285 14.40 -8.57 -1.53
C LYS A 285 14.08 -7.06 -1.56
N LEU A 286 14.22 -6.46 -2.74
CA LEU A 286 13.99 -5.04 -3.01
C LEU A 286 13.03 -4.88 -4.18
N ILE A 287 12.06 -4.01 -4.00
CA ILE A 287 11.23 -3.41 -5.05
C ILE A 287 11.53 -1.91 -5.01
N LEU A 288 12.10 -1.35 -6.08
CA LEU A 288 12.30 0.10 -6.16
C LEU A 288 10.97 0.82 -6.27
N ALA A 289 10.75 1.77 -5.36
CA ALA A 289 9.48 2.47 -5.27
C ALA A 289 9.65 3.85 -4.64
N ASN A 290 8.62 4.68 -4.80
CA ASN A 290 8.42 5.88 -3.99
C ASN A 290 8.06 5.48 -2.55
N GLY A 291 8.40 6.34 -1.59
CA GLY A 291 8.04 6.12 -0.19
C GLY A 291 6.54 6.23 0.08
N CYS A 292 5.87 7.18 -0.58
CA CYS A 292 4.41 7.36 -0.60
C CYS A 292 4.02 7.93 -1.98
N SER A 293 2.73 8.24 -2.21
CA SER A 293 2.27 8.83 -3.48
C SER A 293 3.11 10.04 -3.87
N VAL A 294 3.59 10.07 -5.12
CA VAL A 294 4.18 11.30 -5.67
C VAL A 294 3.10 12.37 -5.82
N PRO A 295 3.44 13.66 -5.82
CA PRO A 295 2.51 14.75 -6.11
C PRO A 295 1.78 14.54 -7.45
N ASP A 296 0.49 14.91 -7.50
CA ASP A 296 -0.33 14.76 -8.71
C ASP A 296 0.20 15.60 -9.92
N ASP A 297 1.01 16.61 -9.65
CA ASP A 297 1.63 17.51 -10.63
C ASP A 297 3.10 17.20 -10.92
N THR A 298 3.57 16.04 -10.51
CA THR A 298 4.93 15.55 -10.85
C THR A 298 5.09 15.48 -12.37
N ASP A 299 6.17 16.09 -12.90
CA ASP A 299 6.48 16.01 -14.32
C ASP A 299 6.79 14.55 -14.70
N PRO A 300 6.04 13.95 -15.66
CA PRO A 300 6.24 12.56 -16.06
C PRO A 300 7.67 12.22 -16.50
N GLN A 301 8.45 13.22 -16.96
CA GLN A 301 9.84 12.99 -17.36
C GLN A 301 10.69 12.35 -16.26
N TRP A 302 10.46 12.70 -14.98
CA TRP A 302 11.22 12.12 -13.85
C TRP A 302 10.81 10.68 -13.57
N LEU A 303 9.53 10.36 -13.76
CA LEU A 303 9.03 8.99 -13.64
C LEU A 303 9.55 8.11 -14.78
N HIS A 304 9.61 8.64 -16.03
CA HIS A 304 10.26 7.96 -17.15
C HIS A 304 11.74 7.74 -16.86
N ALA A 305 12.46 8.77 -16.41
CA ALA A 305 13.88 8.63 -16.06
C ALA A 305 14.10 7.55 -14.98
N ALA A 306 13.23 7.44 -13.98
CA ALA A 306 13.30 6.40 -12.96
C ALA A 306 13.02 5.01 -13.54
N ARG A 307 12.04 4.87 -14.45
CA ARG A 307 11.72 3.60 -15.10
C ARG A 307 12.84 3.14 -16.03
N ASP A 308 13.33 4.01 -16.89
CA ASP A 308 14.39 3.69 -17.87
C ASP A 308 15.69 3.32 -17.16
N LEU A 309 16.00 4.00 -16.06
CA LEU A 309 17.17 3.75 -15.25
C LEU A 309 17.25 2.30 -14.75
N VAL A 310 16.11 1.68 -14.41
CA VAL A 310 16.10 0.34 -13.81
C VAL A 310 16.71 -0.72 -14.73
N ASP A 311 16.60 -0.53 -16.05
CA ASP A 311 17.18 -1.43 -17.04
C ASP A 311 18.72 -1.27 -17.18
N GLU A 312 19.28 -0.18 -16.64
CA GLU A 312 20.71 0.15 -16.66
C GLU A 312 21.44 -0.17 -15.35
N LEU A 313 20.69 -0.45 -14.26
CA LEU A 313 21.29 -0.66 -12.94
C LEU A 313 22.07 -1.98 -12.89
N GLU A 314 23.30 -1.91 -12.41
CA GLU A 314 24.10 -3.10 -12.15
C GLU A 314 23.71 -3.74 -10.82
N LEU A 315 23.38 -5.02 -10.85
CA LEU A 315 23.12 -5.80 -9.63
C LEU A 315 24.43 -6.32 -9.05
N PRO A 316 24.61 -6.33 -7.72
CA PRO A 316 25.77 -6.93 -7.09
C PRO A 316 25.92 -8.39 -7.52
N ALA A 317 27.15 -8.78 -7.89
CA ALA A 317 27.47 -10.21 -8.11
C ALA A 317 27.43 -10.94 -6.75
N ASP A 318 27.00 -12.21 -6.76
CA ASP A 318 27.00 -13.08 -5.57
C ASP A 318 28.39 -13.31 -5.00
#